data_eca13fcf7f5d60be73dbd913a45d719e
#
_entry.id   eca13fcf7f5d60be73dbd913a45d719e
#
_cell.length_a   1.000
_cell.length_b   1.000
_cell.length_c   1.000
_cell.angle_alpha   90.00
_cell.angle_beta   90.00
_cell.angle_gamma   90.00
#
_symmetry.space_group_name_H-M   'P 1'
#
loop_
_entity.id
_entity.type
_entity.pdbx_description
1 polymer ?
#
loop_
_entity_poly.entity_id
_entity_poly.type
_entity_poly.pdbx_seq_one_letter_code
_entity_poly.pdbx_strand_id
1 'polypeptide(L)'
;MLELKSITKIYNPGEITEACLFRDFNLSVEAGEFVSIVGSNGSGKTSLLNIICGSIPIEGGDVIIDGESMLHKKEFVRYRRFGRVYQNPAFGTSPNLTMFENLSLADNKGKAYDLGRGVNHPRREAYREQLAVLGLGLEDKMDVKMGALSGGQRQAVALLMATMTPIDFLILDEHTAALDPKTADTIMALTDRVVREKGLTAIMVTHNLRYAVEYGSRLLMMDKGQLVLDAAGEQKRRMSVEDILDLFTKISIECGN
;
A
#
# COMPACT_ATOMS: atom_id res chain seq x y z
N MET A 1 -5.82 3.03 -14.51
CA MET A 1 -4.77 4.08 -14.57
C MET A 1 -5.00 5.07 -13.45
N LEU A 2 -3.95 5.43 -12.69
CA LEU A 2 -3.96 6.49 -11.66
C LEU A 2 -3.09 7.66 -12.15
N GLU A 3 -3.61 8.88 -12.04
CA GLU A 3 -2.86 10.09 -12.35
C GLU A 3 -2.95 11.08 -11.18
N LEU A 4 -1.81 11.60 -10.78
CA LEU A 4 -1.68 12.74 -9.90
C LEU A 4 -1.25 13.93 -10.77
N LYS A 5 -2.07 14.98 -10.85
CA LYS A 5 -1.81 16.15 -11.69
C LYS A 5 -1.62 17.40 -10.86
N SER A 6 -0.43 17.98 -10.94
CA SER A 6 -0.05 19.24 -10.31
C SER A 6 -0.38 19.29 -8.81
N ILE A 7 -0.13 18.19 -8.10
CA ILE A 7 -0.45 18.09 -6.67
C ILE A 7 0.36 19.12 -5.88
N THR A 8 -0.36 19.92 -5.11
CA THR A 8 0.21 20.83 -4.11
C THR A 8 -0.27 20.42 -2.74
N LYS A 9 0.68 20.18 -1.82
CA LYS A 9 0.40 19.86 -0.41
C LYS A 9 1.21 20.73 0.52
N ILE A 10 0.51 21.49 1.34
CA ILE A 10 1.10 22.36 2.36
C ILE A 10 0.59 21.88 3.73
N TYR A 11 1.51 21.66 4.65
CA TYR A 11 1.20 21.39 6.06
C TYR A 11 1.25 22.68 6.85
N ASN A 12 0.33 22.85 7.81
CA ASN A 12 0.22 23.98 8.70
C ASN A 12 0.22 25.35 7.96
N PRO A 13 -0.65 25.56 6.95
CA PRO A 13 -0.63 26.78 6.14
C PRO A 13 -0.89 28.01 7.01
N GLY A 14 -0.04 29.02 6.87
CA GLY A 14 -0.11 30.28 7.63
C GLY A 14 0.49 30.22 9.04
N GLU A 15 1.08 29.10 9.44
CA GLU A 15 1.78 28.95 10.73
C GLU A 15 3.32 29.06 10.55
N ILE A 16 4.03 29.24 11.68
CA ILE A 16 5.52 29.27 11.68
C ILE A 16 6.09 27.93 11.20
N THR A 17 5.33 26.85 11.36
CA THR A 17 5.68 25.47 10.96
C THR A 17 5.16 25.12 9.56
N GLU A 18 4.76 26.10 8.77
CA GLU A 18 4.33 25.86 7.39
C GLU A 18 5.41 25.14 6.58
N ALA A 19 5.02 24.03 5.95
CA ALA A 19 5.90 23.24 5.11
C ALA A 19 5.18 22.82 3.83
N CYS A 20 5.68 23.27 2.69
CA CYS A 20 5.21 22.82 1.39
C CYS A 20 5.90 21.49 1.05
N LEU A 21 5.16 20.39 1.16
CA LEU A 21 5.69 19.05 0.87
C LEU A 21 5.69 18.75 -0.63
N PHE A 22 4.57 19.01 -1.31
CA PHE A 22 4.45 18.83 -2.76
C PHE A 22 4.14 20.16 -3.43
N ARG A 23 4.85 20.45 -4.52
CA ARG A 23 4.62 21.61 -5.37
C ARG A 23 4.63 21.16 -6.80
N ASP A 24 3.47 21.22 -7.46
CA ASP A 24 3.28 20.76 -8.85
C ASP A 24 3.76 19.31 -9.08
N PHE A 25 3.50 18.44 -8.09
CA PHE A 25 3.93 17.04 -8.16
C PHE A 25 3.04 16.27 -9.14
N ASN A 26 3.67 15.54 -10.04
CA ASN A 26 3.00 14.76 -11.07
C ASN A 26 3.48 13.31 -11.01
N LEU A 27 2.54 12.36 -11.13
CA LEU A 27 2.82 10.93 -11.21
C LEU A 27 1.69 10.22 -11.95
N SER A 28 2.02 9.32 -12.86
CA SER A 28 1.07 8.38 -13.46
C SER A 28 1.47 6.94 -13.13
N VAL A 29 0.48 6.10 -12.88
CA VAL A 29 0.65 4.64 -12.69
C VAL A 29 -0.35 3.93 -13.60
N GLU A 30 0.18 3.11 -14.51
CA GLU A 30 -0.64 2.38 -15.46
C GLU A 30 -1.33 1.17 -14.80
N ALA A 31 -2.41 0.70 -15.44
CA ALA A 31 -3.09 -0.50 -14.98
C ALA A 31 -2.15 -1.71 -15.04
N GLY A 32 -2.10 -2.49 -13.97
CA GLY A 32 -1.24 -3.67 -13.85
C GLY A 32 0.23 -3.36 -13.54
N GLU A 33 0.62 -2.08 -13.39
CA GLU A 33 1.95 -1.76 -12.90
C GLU A 33 2.11 -2.12 -11.41
N PHE A 34 3.27 -2.64 -11.06
CA PHE A 34 3.71 -2.75 -9.68
C PHE A 34 4.87 -1.76 -9.46
N VAL A 35 4.57 -0.65 -8.80
CA VAL A 35 5.48 0.46 -8.54
C VAL A 35 6.06 0.34 -7.14
N SER A 36 7.38 0.28 -7.02
CA SER A 36 8.10 0.37 -5.74
C SER A 36 8.59 1.80 -5.53
N ILE A 37 8.34 2.37 -4.35
CA ILE A 37 8.74 3.73 -3.98
C ILE A 37 9.71 3.68 -2.81
N VAL A 38 10.90 4.24 -3.00
CA VAL A 38 11.92 4.42 -1.97
C VAL A 38 12.19 5.90 -1.75
N GLY A 39 12.91 6.24 -0.69
CA GLY A 39 13.28 7.63 -0.37
C GLY A 39 13.59 7.81 1.10
N SER A 40 14.23 8.92 1.45
CA SER A 40 14.57 9.30 2.82
C SER A 40 13.33 9.51 3.70
N ASN A 41 13.52 9.50 5.01
CA ASN A 41 12.46 9.89 5.94
C ASN A 41 12.05 11.35 5.66
N GLY A 42 10.75 11.63 5.67
CA GLY A 42 10.23 12.94 5.34
C GLY A 42 10.16 13.27 3.85
N SER A 43 10.56 12.38 2.94
CA SER A 43 10.48 12.62 1.49
C SER A 43 9.05 12.68 0.94
N GLY A 44 8.02 12.32 1.73
CA GLY A 44 6.62 12.45 1.34
C GLY A 44 5.93 11.14 0.95
N LYS A 45 6.59 9.96 1.04
CA LYS A 45 6.04 8.67 0.60
C LYS A 45 4.68 8.33 1.22
N THR A 46 4.59 8.35 2.54
CA THR A 46 3.33 8.07 3.25
C THR A 46 2.27 9.14 2.97
N SER A 47 2.68 10.42 2.84
CA SER A 47 1.78 11.50 2.45
C SER A 47 1.21 11.29 1.05
N LEU A 48 2.05 10.84 0.09
CA LEU A 48 1.63 10.47 -1.25
C LEU A 48 0.56 9.38 -1.22
N LEU A 49 0.79 8.28 -0.48
CA LEU A 49 -0.20 7.21 -0.31
C LEU A 49 -1.51 7.73 0.30
N ASN A 50 -1.43 8.59 1.31
CA ASN A 50 -2.60 9.18 1.96
C ASN A 50 -3.37 10.12 1.02
N ILE A 51 -2.70 10.89 0.16
CA ILE A 51 -3.34 11.71 -0.89
C ILE A 51 -4.06 10.83 -1.90
N ILE A 52 -3.41 9.78 -2.40
CA ILE A 52 -4.01 8.81 -3.32
C ILE A 52 -5.29 8.21 -2.72
N CYS A 53 -5.23 7.75 -1.47
CA CYS A 53 -6.38 7.20 -0.77
C CYS A 53 -7.44 8.24 -0.38
N GLY A 54 -7.10 9.54 -0.35
CA GLY A 54 -7.99 10.62 0.05
C GLY A 54 -8.10 10.83 1.55
N SER A 55 -7.17 10.26 2.34
CA SER A 55 -7.13 10.44 3.80
C SER A 55 -6.61 11.81 4.22
N ILE A 56 -5.86 12.49 3.35
CA ILE A 56 -5.44 13.89 3.55
C ILE A 56 -5.83 14.74 2.33
N PRO A 57 -6.32 15.97 2.55
CA PRO A 57 -6.67 16.90 1.48
C PRO A 57 -5.41 17.46 0.83
N ILE A 58 -5.59 17.99 -0.38
CA ILE A 58 -4.58 18.73 -1.15
C ILE A 58 -5.04 20.16 -1.33
N GLU A 59 -4.10 21.08 -1.46
CA GLU A 59 -4.36 22.52 -1.67
C GLU A 59 -4.48 22.85 -3.16
N GLY A 60 -3.95 22.00 -4.05
CA GLY A 60 -4.06 22.17 -5.51
C GLY A 60 -3.81 20.88 -6.26
N GLY A 61 -4.24 20.85 -7.52
CA GLY A 61 -4.12 19.69 -8.39
C GLY A 61 -5.30 18.73 -8.32
N ASP A 62 -5.15 17.53 -8.86
CA ASP A 62 -6.20 16.51 -8.91
C ASP A 62 -5.62 15.08 -8.81
N VAL A 63 -6.40 14.19 -8.21
CA VAL A 63 -6.19 12.74 -8.20
C VAL A 63 -7.23 12.11 -9.11
N ILE A 64 -6.80 11.53 -10.22
CA ILE A 64 -7.66 11.00 -11.26
C ILE A 64 -7.49 9.48 -11.32
N ILE A 65 -8.58 8.74 -11.33
CA ILE A 65 -8.59 7.28 -11.47
C ILE A 65 -9.49 6.92 -12.65
N ASP A 66 -8.90 6.30 -13.69
CA ASP A 66 -9.57 5.92 -14.93
C ASP A 66 -10.33 7.09 -15.59
N GLY A 67 -9.72 8.28 -15.57
CA GLY A 67 -10.28 9.51 -16.13
C GLY A 67 -11.29 10.22 -15.22
N GLU A 68 -11.64 9.67 -14.06
CA GLU A 68 -12.55 10.28 -13.10
C GLU A 68 -11.79 10.99 -11.97
N SER A 69 -12.09 12.28 -11.75
CA SER A 69 -11.53 13.03 -10.61
C SER A 69 -12.04 12.48 -9.28
N MET A 70 -11.12 12.26 -8.35
CA MET A 70 -11.42 11.82 -7.00
C MET A 70 -11.53 12.99 -6.00
N LEU A 71 -11.28 14.23 -6.43
CA LEU A 71 -11.14 15.39 -5.53
C LEU A 71 -12.38 15.60 -4.65
N HIS A 72 -13.56 15.46 -5.22
CA HIS A 72 -14.83 15.67 -4.50
C HIS A 72 -15.49 14.37 -4.04
N LYS A 73 -14.85 13.21 -4.24
CA LYS A 73 -15.37 11.94 -3.77
C LYS A 73 -15.09 11.78 -2.28
N LYS A 74 -16.10 11.36 -1.53
CA LYS A 74 -15.94 11.02 -0.12
C LYS A 74 -14.92 9.91 0.05
N GLU A 75 -14.15 9.92 1.12
CA GLU A 75 -13.08 8.98 1.42
C GLU A 75 -13.55 7.51 1.28
N PHE A 76 -14.72 7.15 1.84
CA PHE A 76 -15.24 5.78 1.74
C PHE A 76 -15.54 5.33 0.29
N VAL A 77 -15.84 6.26 -0.63
CA VAL A 77 -16.03 5.96 -2.07
C VAL A 77 -14.69 5.62 -2.70
N ARG A 78 -13.65 6.38 -2.38
CA ARG A 78 -12.27 6.09 -2.83
C ARG A 78 -11.80 4.76 -2.28
N TYR A 79 -11.98 4.49 -0.98
CA TYR A 79 -11.54 3.26 -0.33
C TYR A 79 -12.14 1.98 -0.94
N ARG A 80 -13.27 2.05 -1.64
CA ARG A 80 -13.80 0.90 -2.38
C ARG A 80 -12.85 0.42 -3.47
N ARG A 81 -12.09 1.35 -4.07
CA ARG A 81 -11.16 1.07 -5.18
C ARG A 81 -9.79 0.61 -4.70
N PHE A 82 -9.47 0.78 -3.41
CA PHE A 82 -8.15 0.49 -2.85
C PHE A 82 -8.20 -0.68 -1.86
N GLY A 83 -7.25 -1.60 -1.96
CA GLY A 83 -6.81 -2.43 -0.86
C GLY A 83 -5.61 -1.77 -0.20
N ARG A 84 -5.57 -1.66 1.13
CA ARG A 84 -4.41 -1.08 1.82
C ARG A 84 -3.89 -2.04 2.88
N VAL A 85 -2.58 -2.29 2.84
CA VAL A 85 -1.84 -3.05 3.85
C VAL A 85 -0.89 -2.08 4.54
N TYR A 86 -1.02 -1.97 5.85
CA TYR A 86 -0.25 -1.03 6.67
C TYR A 86 1.00 -1.69 7.25
N GLN A 87 1.98 -0.87 7.61
CA GLN A 87 3.16 -1.29 8.37
C GLN A 87 2.78 -2.00 9.66
N ASN A 88 1.85 -1.42 10.43
CA ASN A 88 1.24 -2.08 11.57
C ASN A 88 -0.09 -2.71 11.14
N PRO A 89 -0.19 -4.05 11.10
CA PRO A 89 -1.41 -4.73 10.68
C PRO A 89 -2.63 -4.44 11.57
N ALA A 90 -2.44 -3.90 12.79
CA ALA A 90 -3.54 -3.51 13.66
C ALA A 90 -4.41 -2.38 13.07
N PHE A 91 -3.88 -1.56 12.14
CA PHE A 91 -4.67 -0.54 11.45
C PHE A 91 -5.60 -1.11 10.37
N GLY A 92 -5.29 -2.28 9.84
CA GLY A 92 -6.11 -2.97 8.84
C GLY A 92 -6.93 -4.14 9.39
N THR A 93 -6.81 -4.47 10.70
CA THR A 93 -7.46 -5.60 11.34
C THR A 93 -8.01 -5.22 12.72
N SER A 94 -8.97 -6.01 13.22
CA SER A 94 -9.49 -5.87 14.59
C SER A 94 -8.88 -6.94 15.50
N PRO A 95 -7.89 -6.62 16.35
CA PRO A 95 -7.15 -7.63 17.14
C PRO A 95 -8.01 -8.44 18.10
N ASN A 96 -9.11 -7.86 18.60
CA ASN A 96 -10.02 -8.49 19.55
C ASN A 96 -11.04 -9.42 18.89
N LEU A 97 -11.25 -9.33 17.60
CA LEU A 97 -12.13 -10.20 16.82
C LEU A 97 -11.37 -11.43 16.33
N THR A 98 -12.09 -12.51 16.10
CA THR A 98 -11.55 -13.70 15.44
C THR A 98 -11.15 -13.42 14.00
N MET A 99 -10.33 -14.28 13.43
CA MET A 99 -9.95 -14.19 12.02
C MET A 99 -11.19 -14.30 11.11
N PHE A 100 -12.13 -15.18 11.44
CA PHE A 100 -13.40 -15.32 10.72
C PHE A 100 -14.24 -14.03 10.72
N GLU A 101 -14.34 -13.35 11.86
CA GLU A 101 -15.04 -12.07 11.97
C GLU A 101 -14.33 -10.97 11.17
N ASN A 102 -13.00 -10.90 11.21
CA ASN A 102 -12.23 -9.97 10.41
C ASN A 102 -12.43 -10.18 8.90
N LEU A 103 -12.38 -11.43 8.43
CA LEU A 103 -12.64 -11.77 7.02
C LEU A 103 -14.07 -11.42 6.62
N SER A 104 -15.05 -11.67 7.49
CA SER A 104 -16.46 -11.30 7.24
C SER A 104 -16.63 -9.78 7.09
N LEU A 105 -15.95 -8.99 7.92
CA LEU A 105 -15.96 -7.52 7.81
C LEU A 105 -15.33 -7.06 6.50
N ALA A 106 -14.18 -7.63 6.12
CA ALA A 106 -13.51 -7.30 4.86
C ALA A 106 -14.36 -7.64 3.64
N ASP A 107 -15.05 -8.78 3.65
CA ASP A 107 -15.96 -9.24 2.59
C ASP A 107 -17.20 -8.34 2.44
N ASN A 108 -17.54 -7.58 3.46
CA ASN A 108 -18.64 -6.62 3.41
C ASN A 108 -18.23 -5.25 2.82
N LYS A 109 -16.98 -5.07 2.48
CA LYS A 109 -16.49 -3.84 1.87
C LYS A 109 -17.27 -3.51 0.58
N GLY A 110 -17.78 -2.30 0.51
CA GLY A 110 -18.54 -1.82 -0.65
C GLY A 110 -20.00 -2.27 -0.72
N LYS A 111 -20.46 -3.18 0.15
CA LYS A 111 -21.88 -3.55 0.27
C LYS A 111 -22.67 -2.47 0.99
N ALA A 112 -23.97 -2.44 0.73
CA ALA A 112 -24.88 -1.55 1.47
C ALA A 112 -24.92 -2.00 2.95
N TYR A 113 -24.93 -1.02 3.85
CA TYR A 113 -25.14 -1.27 5.26
C TYR A 113 -26.64 -1.51 5.52
N ASP A 114 -26.94 -2.61 6.18
CA ASP A 114 -28.30 -2.96 6.63
C ASP A 114 -28.25 -3.43 8.09
N LEU A 115 -29.40 -3.90 8.60
CA LEU A 115 -29.50 -4.51 9.94
C LEU A 115 -29.14 -6.01 9.94
N GLY A 116 -28.54 -6.49 8.86
CA GLY A 116 -28.06 -7.87 8.75
C GLY A 116 -26.89 -8.18 9.67
N ARG A 117 -26.59 -9.46 9.80
CA ARG A 117 -25.44 -9.91 10.59
C ARG A 117 -24.13 -9.52 9.91
N GLY A 118 -23.22 -8.88 10.65
CA GLY A 118 -21.88 -8.52 10.16
C GLY A 118 -20.99 -9.75 9.88
N VAL A 119 -21.35 -10.92 10.43
CA VAL A 119 -20.59 -12.18 10.26
C VAL A 119 -21.30 -13.07 9.24
N ASN A 120 -20.54 -13.51 8.22
CA ASN A 120 -21.07 -14.26 7.08
C ASN A 120 -20.79 -15.78 7.23
N HIS A 121 -21.56 -16.47 8.08
CA HIS A 121 -21.41 -17.91 8.31
C HIS A 121 -21.47 -18.78 7.05
N PRO A 122 -22.35 -18.53 6.07
CA PRO A 122 -22.37 -19.29 4.82
C PRO A 122 -21.09 -19.26 4.02
N ARG A 123 -20.26 -18.22 4.18
CA ARG A 123 -18.97 -18.08 3.46
C ARG A 123 -17.75 -18.63 4.21
N ARG A 124 -17.97 -19.25 5.36
CA ARG A 124 -16.88 -19.74 6.21
C ARG A 124 -15.93 -20.67 5.44
N GLU A 125 -16.47 -21.61 4.66
CA GLU A 125 -15.64 -22.54 3.89
C GLU A 125 -14.85 -21.83 2.78
N ALA A 126 -15.45 -20.88 2.08
CA ALA A 126 -14.76 -20.08 1.10
C ALA A 126 -13.59 -19.27 1.70
N TYR A 127 -13.75 -18.76 2.93
CA TYR A 127 -12.65 -18.09 3.64
C TYR A 127 -11.55 -19.07 4.04
N ARG A 128 -11.92 -20.30 4.44
CA ARG A 128 -10.96 -21.36 4.73
C ARG A 128 -10.08 -21.70 3.53
N GLU A 129 -10.70 -21.89 2.37
CA GLU A 129 -10.00 -22.13 1.11
C GLU A 129 -9.03 -20.97 0.76
N GLN A 130 -9.48 -19.71 0.91
CA GLN A 130 -8.63 -18.55 0.67
C GLN A 130 -7.44 -18.48 1.64
N LEU A 131 -7.64 -18.84 2.92
CA LEU A 131 -6.56 -18.92 3.90
C LEU A 131 -5.56 -20.03 3.57
N ALA A 132 -6.03 -21.19 3.10
CA ALA A 132 -5.17 -22.30 2.69
C ALA A 132 -4.19 -21.91 1.57
N VAL A 133 -4.60 -21.04 0.64
CA VAL A 133 -3.73 -20.52 -0.43
C VAL A 133 -2.50 -19.78 0.13
N LEU A 134 -2.59 -19.19 1.34
CA LEU A 134 -1.47 -18.51 1.96
C LEU A 134 -0.35 -19.47 2.38
N GLY A 135 -0.65 -20.76 2.61
CA GLY A 135 0.33 -21.78 2.99
C GLY A 135 0.92 -21.61 4.39
N LEU A 136 0.18 -20.97 5.32
CA LEU A 136 0.63 -20.62 6.67
C LEU A 136 -0.11 -21.39 7.78
N GLY A 137 -0.93 -22.39 7.43
CA GLY A 137 -1.77 -23.16 8.38
C GLY A 137 -2.80 -22.30 9.11
N LEU A 138 -3.34 -21.30 8.43
CA LEU A 138 -4.32 -20.35 8.99
C LEU A 138 -5.76 -20.83 8.80
N GLU A 139 -5.99 -21.73 7.84
CA GLU A 139 -7.28 -22.31 7.53
C GLU A 139 -7.95 -23.03 8.70
N ASP A 140 -7.13 -23.56 9.63
CA ASP A 140 -7.61 -24.23 10.85
C ASP A 140 -7.71 -23.29 12.07
N LYS A 141 -7.38 -22.01 11.91
CA LYS A 141 -7.30 -21.00 12.98
C LYS A 141 -8.39 -19.93 12.89
N MET A 142 -9.46 -20.16 12.17
CA MET A 142 -10.49 -19.15 11.91
C MET A 142 -11.14 -18.56 13.17
N ASP A 143 -11.22 -19.34 14.25
CA ASP A 143 -11.79 -18.91 15.52
C ASP A 143 -10.75 -18.31 16.49
N VAL A 144 -9.48 -18.25 16.07
CA VAL A 144 -8.42 -17.59 16.83
C VAL A 144 -8.52 -16.08 16.65
N LYS A 145 -8.37 -15.31 17.73
CA LYS A 145 -8.33 -13.84 17.66
C LYS A 145 -7.14 -13.37 16.85
N MET A 146 -7.35 -12.34 16.03
CA MET A 146 -6.28 -11.73 15.22
C MET A 146 -5.08 -11.30 16.06
N GLY A 147 -5.31 -10.80 17.28
CA GLY A 147 -4.25 -10.38 18.18
C GLY A 147 -3.34 -11.52 18.68
N ALA A 148 -3.82 -12.78 18.63
CA ALA A 148 -3.03 -13.95 19.03
C ALA A 148 -2.16 -14.54 17.91
N LEU A 149 -2.29 -14.04 16.67
CA LEU A 149 -1.47 -14.45 15.53
C LEU A 149 -0.07 -13.81 15.61
N SER A 150 0.93 -14.49 15.04
CA SER A 150 2.26 -13.89 14.84
C SER A 150 2.18 -12.66 13.92
N GLY A 151 3.17 -11.78 13.94
CA GLY A 151 3.24 -10.60 13.08
C GLY A 151 3.07 -10.95 11.60
N GLY A 152 3.81 -11.94 11.10
CA GLY A 152 3.72 -12.40 9.72
C GLY A 152 2.37 -13.04 9.37
N GLN A 153 1.81 -13.86 10.26
CA GLN A 153 0.48 -14.43 10.06
C GLN A 153 -0.59 -13.34 9.96
N ARG A 154 -0.52 -12.35 10.84
CA ARG A 154 -1.44 -11.20 10.82
C ARG A 154 -1.29 -10.37 9.55
N GLN A 155 -0.05 -10.18 9.09
CA GLN A 155 0.22 -9.46 7.85
C GLN A 155 -0.31 -10.20 6.61
N ALA A 156 -0.15 -11.53 6.56
CA ALA A 156 -0.72 -12.35 5.50
C ALA A 156 -2.25 -12.27 5.45
N VAL A 157 -2.90 -12.32 6.62
CA VAL A 157 -4.37 -12.14 6.69
C VAL A 157 -4.77 -10.72 6.28
N ALA A 158 -4.02 -9.69 6.69
CA ALA A 158 -4.28 -8.31 6.26
C ALA A 158 -4.17 -8.15 4.73
N LEU A 159 -3.19 -8.79 4.10
CA LEU A 159 -3.05 -8.83 2.64
C LEU A 159 -4.26 -9.53 1.98
N LEU A 160 -4.67 -10.68 2.52
CA LEU A 160 -5.85 -11.38 2.03
C LEU A 160 -7.10 -10.49 2.14
N MET A 161 -7.35 -9.90 3.33
CA MET A 161 -8.47 -8.98 3.56
C MET A 161 -8.48 -7.79 2.59
N ALA A 162 -7.30 -7.20 2.33
CA ALA A 162 -7.16 -6.08 1.41
C ALA A 162 -7.50 -6.44 -0.04
N THR A 163 -7.38 -7.73 -0.42
CA THR A 163 -7.51 -8.21 -1.79
C THR A 163 -8.66 -9.18 -2.02
N MET A 164 -9.50 -9.47 -1.01
CA MET A 164 -10.59 -10.45 -1.13
C MET A 164 -11.84 -9.90 -1.82
N THR A 165 -11.99 -8.59 -1.88
CA THR A 165 -13.01 -7.91 -2.69
C THR A 165 -12.37 -7.28 -3.91
N PRO A 166 -13.12 -7.05 -5.01
CA PRO A 166 -12.57 -6.36 -6.18
C PRO A 166 -11.99 -4.99 -5.81
N ILE A 167 -10.74 -4.76 -6.21
CA ILE A 167 -10.03 -3.49 -6.05
C ILE A 167 -9.29 -3.17 -7.34
N ASP A 168 -9.02 -1.89 -7.57
CA ASP A 168 -8.22 -1.42 -8.71
C ASP A 168 -6.75 -1.30 -8.31
N PHE A 169 -6.49 -0.90 -7.06
CA PHE A 169 -5.14 -0.63 -6.56
C PHE A 169 -4.89 -1.31 -5.21
N LEU A 170 -3.71 -1.90 -5.09
CA LEU A 170 -3.17 -2.39 -3.83
C LEU A 170 -2.09 -1.44 -3.31
N ILE A 171 -2.33 -0.84 -2.16
CA ILE A 171 -1.40 0.07 -1.50
C ILE A 171 -0.68 -0.69 -0.38
N LEU A 172 0.64 -0.72 -0.43
CA LEU A 172 1.52 -1.43 0.49
C LEU A 172 2.42 -0.40 1.19
N ASP A 173 2.13 -0.10 2.45
CA ASP A 173 2.82 0.93 3.22
C ASP A 173 3.78 0.25 4.21
N GLU A 174 5.05 0.04 3.80
CA GLU A 174 6.11 -0.60 4.60
C GLU A 174 5.68 -1.93 5.25
N HIS A 175 4.83 -2.68 4.60
CA HIS A 175 4.10 -3.82 5.16
C HIS A 175 4.94 -4.99 5.66
N THR A 176 6.25 -4.97 5.43
CA THR A 176 7.20 -5.99 5.92
C THR A 176 8.19 -5.47 6.96
N ALA A 177 8.18 -4.15 7.26
CA ALA A 177 9.23 -3.52 8.07
C ALA A 177 9.26 -4.01 9.55
N ALA A 178 8.12 -4.44 10.09
CA ALA A 178 8.00 -4.93 11.47
C ALA A 178 8.22 -6.45 11.62
N LEU A 179 8.65 -7.14 10.55
CA LEU A 179 8.83 -8.59 10.52
C LEU A 179 10.31 -8.97 10.57
N ASP A 180 10.60 -10.17 11.08
CA ASP A 180 11.92 -10.76 10.93
C ASP A 180 12.24 -11.05 9.45
N PRO A 181 13.51 -11.10 9.04
CA PRO A 181 13.90 -11.19 7.64
C PRO A 181 13.27 -12.37 6.89
N LYS A 182 13.22 -13.55 7.48
CA LYS A 182 12.66 -14.76 6.85
C LYS A 182 11.15 -14.62 6.63
N THR A 183 10.45 -14.11 7.62
CA THR A 183 9.01 -13.84 7.52
C THR A 183 8.73 -12.74 6.51
N ALA A 184 9.54 -11.68 6.49
CA ALA A 184 9.43 -10.60 5.51
C ALA A 184 9.58 -11.10 4.06
N ASP A 185 10.56 -11.98 3.80
CA ASP A 185 10.74 -12.61 2.49
C ASP A 185 9.50 -13.44 2.08
N THR A 186 8.95 -14.20 3.02
CA THR A 186 7.73 -14.99 2.78
C THR A 186 6.53 -14.09 2.44
N ILE A 187 6.34 -12.99 3.17
CA ILE A 187 5.24 -12.04 2.92
C ILE A 187 5.44 -11.31 1.60
N MET A 188 6.68 -10.95 1.24
CA MET A 188 6.95 -10.31 -0.05
C MET A 188 6.68 -11.26 -1.22
N ALA A 189 7.12 -12.51 -1.15
CA ALA A 189 6.83 -13.51 -2.18
C ALA A 189 5.31 -13.76 -2.32
N LEU A 190 4.60 -13.81 -1.19
CA LEU A 190 3.13 -13.91 -1.18
C LEU A 190 2.48 -12.69 -1.83
N THR A 191 2.95 -11.49 -1.50
CA THR A 191 2.44 -10.23 -2.07
C THR A 191 2.61 -10.20 -3.59
N ASP A 192 3.81 -10.51 -4.09
CA ASP A 192 4.09 -10.55 -5.53
C ASP A 192 3.20 -11.56 -6.25
N ARG A 193 3.04 -12.76 -5.67
CA ARG A 193 2.14 -13.78 -6.20
C ARG A 193 0.70 -13.26 -6.31
N VAL A 194 0.16 -12.68 -5.24
CA VAL A 194 -1.22 -12.14 -5.21
C VAL A 194 -1.40 -11.03 -6.25
N VAL A 195 -0.43 -10.11 -6.37
CA VAL A 195 -0.47 -9.03 -7.36
C VAL A 195 -0.52 -9.60 -8.77
N ARG A 196 0.35 -10.56 -9.10
CA ARG A 196 0.40 -11.18 -10.43
C ARG A 196 -0.83 -12.01 -10.75
N GLU A 197 -1.25 -12.89 -9.84
CA GLU A 197 -2.40 -13.79 -10.08
C GLU A 197 -3.71 -13.01 -10.24
N LYS A 198 -3.87 -11.89 -9.53
CA LYS A 198 -5.06 -11.05 -9.63
C LYS A 198 -4.94 -9.91 -10.65
N GLY A 199 -3.78 -9.72 -11.27
CA GLY A 199 -3.54 -8.63 -12.22
C GLY A 199 -3.70 -7.23 -11.60
N LEU A 200 -3.34 -7.05 -10.33
CA LEU A 200 -3.55 -5.81 -9.60
C LEU A 200 -2.53 -4.74 -9.99
N THR A 201 -2.96 -3.49 -9.97
CA THR A 201 -2.03 -2.35 -9.91
C THR A 201 -1.58 -2.19 -8.47
N ALA A 202 -0.27 -2.18 -8.21
CA ALA A 202 0.27 -2.10 -6.84
C ALA A 202 1.22 -0.93 -6.68
N ILE A 203 1.13 -0.25 -5.53
CA ILE A 203 2.07 0.80 -5.12
C ILE A 203 2.63 0.40 -3.75
N MET A 204 3.93 0.13 -3.70
CA MET A 204 4.62 -0.30 -2.50
C MET A 204 5.62 0.76 -2.05
N VAL A 205 5.44 1.28 -0.86
CA VAL A 205 6.48 2.05 -0.15
C VAL A 205 7.30 1.10 0.69
N THR A 206 8.62 1.16 0.58
CA THR A 206 9.53 0.33 1.35
C THR A 206 10.85 1.05 1.65
N HIS A 207 11.44 0.73 2.80
CA HIS A 207 12.84 1.09 3.13
C HIS A 207 13.82 -0.04 2.78
N ASN A 208 13.34 -1.23 2.43
CA ASN A 208 14.17 -2.32 2.00
C ASN A 208 14.50 -2.20 0.51
N LEU A 209 15.71 -1.72 0.20
CA LEU A 209 16.16 -1.48 -1.16
C LEU A 209 16.23 -2.78 -1.98
N ARG A 210 16.54 -3.91 -1.35
CA ARG A 210 16.53 -5.22 -2.02
C ARG A 210 15.12 -5.54 -2.56
N TYR A 211 14.08 -5.34 -1.76
CA TYR A 211 12.71 -5.55 -2.24
C TYR A 211 12.31 -4.55 -3.33
N ALA A 212 12.75 -3.31 -3.24
CA ALA A 212 12.47 -2.31 -4.27
C ALA A 212 13.12 -2.66 -5.62
N VAL A 213 14.31 -3.25 -5.62
CA VAL A 213 14.99 -3.74 -6.82
C VAL A 213 14.37 -5.03 -7.33
N GLU A 214 14.10 -6.00 -6.44
CA GLU A 214 13.67 -7.36 -6.81
C GLU A 214 12.22 -7.40 -7.29
N TYR A 215 11.32 -6.65 -6.64
CA TYR A 215 9.87 -6.70 -6.89
C TYR A 215 9.37 -5.49 -7.69
N GLY A 216 8.28 -5.71 -8.42
CA GLY A 216 7.62 -4.68 -9.23
C GLY A 216 8.28 -4.42 -10.59
N SER A 217 7.56 -3.67 -11.43
CA SER A 217 7.95 -3.32 -12.81
C SER A 217 8.58 -1.94 -12.93
N ARG A 218 8.41 -1.08 -11.90
CA ARG A 218 8.90 0.30 -11.87
C ARG A 218 9.39 0.67 -10.49
N LEU A 219 10.48 1.44 -10.43
CA LEU A 219 11.09 1.94 -9.21
C LEU A 219 11.12 3.46 -9.24
N LEU A 220 10.52 4.06 -8.22
CA LEU A 220 10.56 5.49 -7.98
C LEU A 220 11.41 5.80 -6.76
N MET A 221 12.17 6.89 -6.82
CA MET A 221 12.85 7.43 -5.66
C MET A 221 12.36 8.85 -5.39
N MET A 222 11.97 9.09 -4.15
CA MET A 222 11.48 10.39 -3.70
C MET A 222 12.48 11.05 -2.75
N ASP A 223 12.69 12.35 -2.95
CA ASP A 223 13.37 13.21 -1.99
C ASP A 223 12.66 14.57 -1.90
N LYS A 224 12.46 15.07 -0.69
CA LYS A 224 11.85 16.40 -0.39
C LYS A 224 10.61 16.71 -1.25
N GLY A 225 9.72 15.74 -1.41
CA GLY A 225 8.47 15.90 -2.16
C GLY A 225 8.61 15.88 -3.69
N GLN A 226 9.77 15.46 -4.22
CA GLN A 226 10.01 15.34 -5.65
C GLN A 226 10.39 13.92 -6.04
N LEU A 227 10.14 13.55 -7.29
CA LEU A 227 10.69 12.34 -7.89
C LEU A 227 12.09 12.65 -8.41
N VAL A 228 13.09 11.95 -7.87
CA VAL A 228 14.51 12.08 -8.26
C VAL A 228 14.97 10.91 -9.12
N LEU A 229 14.20 9.83 -9.14
CA LEU A 229 14.38 8.70 -10.03
C LEU A 229 13.02 8.15 -10.44
N ASP A 230 12.89 7.80 -11.71
CA ASP A 230 11.78 7.06 -12.28
C ASP A 230 12.33 6.03 -13.26
N ALA A 231 12.51 4.79 -12.82
CA ALA A 231 13.10 3.71 -13.57
C ALA A 231 12.08 2.60 -13.85
N ALA A 232 11.83 2.32 -15.11
CA ALA A 232 10.91 1.28 -15.57
C ALA A 232 11.56 0.35 -16.59
N GLY A 233 10.94 -0.80 -16.85
CA GLY A 233 11.34 -1.73 -17.89
C GLY A 233 12.80 -2.19 -17.78
N GLU A 234 13.58 -2.03 -18.83
CA GLU A 234 15.00 -2.41 -18.91
C GLU A 234 15.86 -1.64 -17.91
N GLN A 235 15.59 -0.35 -17.73
CA GLN A 235 16.33 0.48 -16.77
C GLN A 235 16.17 -0.10 -15.35
N LYS A 236 14.94 -0.41 -14.92
CA LYS A 236 14.68 -0.99 -13.59
C LYS A 236 15.35 -2.36 -13.44
N ARG A 237 15.31 -3.20 -14.48
CA ARG A 237 15.91 -4.55 -14.43
C ARG A 237 17.42 -4.56 -14.25
N ARG A 238 18.12 -3.49 -14.70
CA ARG A 238 19.57 -3.35 -14.57
C ARG A 238 20.01 -2.69 -13.28
N MET A 239 19.08 -2.12 -12.53
CA MET A 239 19.40 -1.44 -11.27
C MET A 239 19.80 -2.43 -10.19
N SER A 240 20.86 -2.07 -9.47
CA SER A 240 21.31 -2.75 -8.25
C SER A 240 20.96 -1.93 -7.00
N VAL A 241 21.14 -2.52 -5.84
CA VAL A 241 21.00 -1.81 -4.54
C VAL A 241 22.06 -0.72 -4.43
N GLU A 242 23.25 -0.97 -4.94
CA GLU A 242 24.38 -0.04 -4.95
C GLU A 242 24.05 1.22 -5.75
N ASP A 243 23.41 1.09 -6.92
CA ASP A 243 22.99 2.23 -7.73
C ASP A 243 22.04 3.16 -6.96
N ILE A 244 21.12 2.58 -6.19
CA ILE A 244 20.19 3.35 -5.36
C ILE A 244 20.93 4.04 -4.21
N LEU A 245 21.87 3.36 -3.55
CA LEU A 245 22.67 3.93 -2.46
C LEU A 245 23.54 5.08 -2.96
N ASP A 246 24.12 4.96 -4.14
CA ASP A 246 24.90 6.01 -4.78
C ASP A 246 24.04 7.27 -5.05
N LEU A 247 22.79 7.07 -5.49
CA LEU A 247 21.84 8.17 -5.66
C LEU A 247 21.51 8.85 -4.34
N PHE A 248 21.25 8.09 -3.26
CA PHE A 248 21.04 8.65 -1.92
C PHE A 248 22.24 9.49 -1.46
N THR A 249 23.46 8.99 -1.69
CA THR A 249 24.70 9.69 -1.33
C THR A 249 24.86 10.99 -2.09
N LYS A 250 24.64 10.97 -3.42
CA LYS A 250 24.70 12.18 -4.27
C LYS A 250 23.71 13.25 -3.81
N ILE A 251 22.45 12.87 -3.57
CA ILE A 251 21.41 13.79 -3.10
C ILE A 251 21.79 14.40 -1.74
N SER A 252 22.34 13.59 -0.82
CA SER A 252 22.77 14.06 0.49
C SER A 252 23.90 15.07 0.40
N ILE A 253 24.87 14.88 -0.51
CA ILE A 253 26.01 15.79 -0.74
C ILE A 253 25.51 17.10 -1.37
N GLU A 254 24.63 17.04 -2.37
CA GLU A 254 24.09 18.24 -3.04
C GLU A 254 23.21 19.09 -2.10
N CYS A 255 22.59 18.48 -1.09
CA CYS A 255 21.77 19.16 -0.09
C CYS A 255 22.57 19.71 1.10
N GLY A 256 23.89 19.51 1.18
CA GLY A 256 24.75 20.12 2.21
C GLY A 256 24.57 19.58 3.62
N ASN A 257 24.22 18.30 3.76
CA ASN A 257 24.19 17.57 5.02
C ASN A 257 25.42 16.67 5.16
#